data_60adec3c62b014a4f6c733f0f94ad717
#
_entry.id   60adec3c62b014a4f6c733f0f94ad717
#
_cell.length_a   1.000
_cell.length_b   1.000
_cell.length_c   1.000
_cell.angle_alpha   90.00
_cell.angle_beta   90.00
_cell.angle_gamma   90.00
#
_symmetry.space_group_name_H-M   'P 1'
#
loop_
_entity.id
_entity.type
_entity.pdbx_description
1 polymer ?
#
loop_
_entity_poly.entity_id
_entity_poly.type
_entity_poly.pdbx_seq_one_letter_code
_entity_poly.pdbx_strand_id
1 'polypeptide(L)'
;METSNKPYIVASIPALDEERTIAKVVINAMKYVDKVIVVDDGSSDMTGEIAERLGAEVIRHERNLGYGASLASLFKRACEISPDIMVTLDADSQHDPNEIPRLVEPILKEEADIVVGSRFLAGEDKAEMPKYRKTGIKAITKLAKAASYSEITDAQSGLRAYNRKALQLIVPTEQGMGASTEILIKAKEAGLKIKEVPVRVNYQVKKRLKLNPFYHGLDVVLSTVKHMSVRHPLVFYGIPGFIALVVATIFWVWTLRTFAATRQVITNIALIAIGATIVGLTLVTTAMILWVLVSILRERVR
;
A
#
# COMPACT_ATOMS: atom_id res chain seq x y z
N MET A 1 1.21 -14.04 -40.79
CA MET A 1 1.18 -12.57 -40.59
C MET A 1 0.54 -12.33 -39.24
N GLU A 2 1.33 -12.25 -38.19
CA GLU A 2 0.86 -11.77 -36.89
C GLU A 2 0.60 -10.26 -37.03
N THR A 3 -0.65 -9.86 -36.98
CA THR A 3 -1.03 -8.48 -36.81
C THR A 3 -0.48 -8.06 -35.44
N SER A 4 0.65 -7.39 -35.43
CA SER A 4 1.18 -6.69 -34.25
C SER A 4 0.13 -5.66 -33.82
N ASN A 5 -0.82 -6.12 -33.04
CA ASN A 5 -1.84 -5.24 -32.46
C ASN A 5 -1.11 -4.39 -31.41
N LYS A 6 -0.95 -3.10 -31.67
CA LYS A 6 -0.35 -2.15 -30.73
C LYS A 6 -1.07 -2.31 -29.39
N PRO A 7 -0.36 -2.50 -28.24
CA PRO A 7 -1.00 -2.67 -26.96
C PRO A 7 -1.81 -1.42 -26.58
N TYR A 8 -3.02 -1.61 -26.07
CA TYR A 8 -3.87 -0.54 -25.56
C TYR A 8 -3.42 -0.17 -24.15
N ILE A 9 -2.80 1.00 -24.01
CA ILE A 9 -2.20 1.50 -22.78
C ILE A 9 -3.02 2.65 -22.23
N VAL A 10 -3.32 2.60 -20.92
CA VAL A 10 -4.09 3.63 -20.22
C VAL A 10 -3.27 4.22 -19.07
N ALA A 11 -3.20 5.54 -18.99
CA ALA A 11 -2.68 6.25 -17.83
C ALA A 11 -3.83 6.54 -16.85
N SER A 12 -3.61 6.27 -15.57
CA SER A 12 -4.59 6.39 -14.49
C SER A 12 -4.04 7.29 -13.38
N ILE A 13 -4.69 8.44 -13.16
CA ILE A 13 -4.17 9.55 -12.35
C ILE A 13 -5.15 9.88 -11.23
N PRO A 14 -4.84 9.56 -9.96
CA PRO A 14 -5.58 10.11 -8.83
C PRO A 14 -5.18 11.57 -8.60
N ALA A 15 -6.15 12.47 -8.46
CA ALA A 15 -5.92 13.89 -8.30
C ALA A 15 -6.80 14.51 -7.20
N LEU A 16 -6.23 15.43 -6.42
CA LEU A 16 -6.94 16.25 -5.43
C LEU A 16 -6.28 17.62 -5.34
N ASP A 17 -6.99 18.68 -5.78
CA ASP A 17 -6.53 20.07 -5.82
C ASP A 17 -5.13 20.23 -6.44
N GLU A 18 -4.95 19.74 -7.63
CA GLU A 18 -3.69 19.77 -8.38
C GLU A 18 -3.82 20.58 -9.68
N GLU A 19 -4.63 21.66 -9.68
CA GLU A 19 -4.87 22.54 -10.86
C GLU A 19 -3.59 23.05 -11.52
N ARG A 20 -2.50 23.21 -10.72
CA ARG A 20 -1.21 23.76 -11.20
C ARG A 20 -0.38 22.73 -11.95
N THR A 21 -0.61 21.46 -11.73
CA THR A 21 0.27 20.38 -12.20
C THR A 21 -0.44 19.40 -13.12
N ILE A 22 -1.76 19.22 -12.95
CA ILE A 22 -2.55 18.24 -13.70
C ILE A 22 -2.42 18.40 -15.22
N ALA A 23 -2.42 19.62 -15.74
CA ALA A 23 -2.28 19.88 -17.17
C ALA A 23 -0.98 19.31 -17.73
N LYS A 24 0.13 19.56 -17.03
CA LYS A 24 1.46 19.08 -17.45
C LYS A 24 1.50 17.54 -17.42
N VAL A 25 0.93 16.92 -16.39
CA VAL A 25 0.92 15.45 -16.24
C VAL A 25 0.10 14.82 -17.35
N VAL A 26 -1.13 15.30 -17.59
CA VAL A 26 -2.03 14.78 -18.63
C VAL A 26 -1.41 14.89 -20.03
N ILE A 27 -0.95 16.09 -20.42
CA ILE A 27 -0.37 16.33 -21.75
C ILE A 27 0.86 15.44 -21.99
N ASN A 28 1.72 15.27 -20.98
CA ASN A 28 2.90 14.44 -21.14
C ASN A 28 2.58 12.94 -21.12
N ALA A 29 1.61 12.49 -20.33
CA ALA A 29 1.17 11.10 -20.34
C ALA A 29 0.55 10.70 -21.70
N MET A 30 -0.23 11.59 -22.34
CA MET A 30 -0.84 11.36 -23.66
C MET A 30 0.15 11.05 -24.77
N LYS A 31 1.42 11.35 -24.59
CA LYS A 31 2.47 11.01 -25.59
C LYS A 31 2.78 9.51 -25.63
N TYR A 32 2.47 8.78 -24.54
CA TYR A 32 2.89 7.40 -24.34
C TYR A 32 1.74 6.41 -24.17
N VAL A 33 0.50 6.92 -24.03
CA VAL A 33 -0.69 6.11 -23.78
C VAL A 33 -1.80 6.43 -24.77
N ASP A 34 -2.70 5.50 -24.97
CA ASP A 34 -3.84 5.68 -25.87
C ASP A 34 -5.00 6.42 -25.20
N LYS A 35 -5.05 6.40 -23.84
CA LYS A 35 -6.09 7.07 -23.06
C LYS A 35 -5.56 7.50 -21.68
N VAL A 36 -6.06 8.64 -21.20
CA VAL A 36 -5.82 9.11 -19.82
C VAL A 36 -7.13 9.13 -19.05
N ILE A 37 -7.13 8.55 -17.86
CA ILE A 37 -8.24 8.58 -16.92
C ILE A 37 -7.76 9.31 -15.66
N VAL A 38 -8.53 10.30 -15.22
CA VAL A 38 -8.27 11.06 -14.00
C VAL A 38 -9.41 10.80 -13.02
N VAL A 39 -9.09 10.44 -11.79
CA VAL A 39 -10.06 10.50 -10.69
C VAL A 39 -9.83 11.78 -9.93
N ASP A 40 -10.80 12.67 -10.01
CA ASP A 40 -10.87 13.89 -9.21
C ASP A 40 -11.54 13.58 -7.87
N ASP A 41 -10.77 13.51 -6.81
CA ASP A 41 -11.22 13.08 -5.47
C ASP A 41 -11.90 14.23 -4.70
N GLY A 42 -12.82 14.93 -5.34
CA GLY A 42 -13.57 16.04 -4.75
C GLY A 42 -12.71 17.29 -4.59
N SER A 43 -11.96 17.67 -5.63
CA SER A 43 -11.17 18.91 -5.64
C SER A 43 -12.05 20.15 -5.48
N SER A 44 -11.51 21.13 -4.78
CA SER A 44 -12.11 22.47 -4.61
C SER A 44 -11.61 23.48 -5.63
N ASP A 45 -10.66 23.11 -6.48
CA ASP A 45 -10.06 23.92 -7.53
C ASP A 45 -10.45 23.41 -8.93
N MET A 46 -9.82 23.89 -9.97
CA MET A 46 -10.14 23.54 -11.36
C MET A 46 -9.48 22.23 -11.85
N THR A 47 -9.02 21.36 -10.97
CA THR A 47 -8.29 20.11 -11.32
C THR A 47 -9.06 19.27 -12.33
N GLY A 48 -10.32 18.94 -12.01
CA GLY A 48 -11.17 18.10 -12.87
C GLY A 48 -11.50 18.73 -14.20
N GLU A 49 -11.86 20.03 -14.21
CA GLU A 49 -12.18 20.77 -15.44
C GLU A 49 -10.99 20.88 -16.38
N ILE A 50 -9.79 21.10 -15.85
CA ILE A 50 -8.56 21.18 -16.65
C ILE A 50 -8.29 19.83 -17.29
N ALA A 51 -8.36 18.74 -16.54
CA ALA A 51 -8.13 17.40 -17.06
C ALA A 51 -9.13 17.04 -18.18
N GLU A 52 -10.41 17.35 -17.99
CA GLU A 52 -11.48 17.08 -18.95
C GLU A 52 -11.30 17.86 -20.25
N ARG A 53 -10.97 19.15 -20.15
CA ARG A 53 -10.70 20.01 -21.32
C ARG A 53 -9.48 19.58 -22.13
N LEU A 54 -8.54 18.86 -21.52
CA LEU A 54 -7.39 18.28 -22.19
C LEU A 54 -7.69 16.92 -22.84
N GLY A 55 -8.92 16.41 -22.71
CA GLY A 55 -9.36 15.16 -23.33
C GLY A 55 -9.16 13.93 -22.44
N ALA A 56 -8.84 14.09 -21.16
CA ALA A 56 -8.85 12.98 -20.22
C ALA A 56 -10.29 12.59 -19.87
N GLU A 57 -10.53 11.31 -19.66
CA GLU A 57 -11.77 10.85 -19.00
C GLU A 57 -11.69 11.16 -17.51
N VAL A 58 -12.66 11.92 -16.98
CA VAL A 58 -12.67 12.34 -15.57
C VAL A 58 -13.78 11.63 -14.81
N ILE A 59 -13.40 10.94 -13.73
CA ILE A 59 -14.32 10.37 -12.74
C ILE A 59 -14.29 11.30 -11.54
N ARG A 60 -15.43 11.89 -11.16
CA ARG A 60 -15.52 12.84 -10.04
C ARG A 60 -16.14 12.16 -8.83
N HIS A 61 -15.47 12.27 -7.67
CA HIS A 61 -16.05 11.97 -6.38
C HIS A 61 -16.76 13.21 -5.83
N GLU A 62 -17.90 13.03 -5.18
CA GLU A 62 -18.67 14.16 -4.57
C GLU A 62 -17.91 14.85 -3.44
N ARG A 63 -16.96 14.15 -2.82
CA ARG A 63 -16.10 14.64 -1.75
C ARG A 63 -14.79 13.85 -1.73
N ASN A 64 -13.81 14.34 -0.98
CA ASN A 64 -12.57 13.60 -0.75
C ASN A 64 -12.85 12.26 -0.03
N LEU A 65 -12.63 11.17 -0.73
CA LEU A 65 -12.75 9.79 -0.24
C LEU A 65 -11.38 9.16 0.09
N GLY A 66 -10.30 9.80 -0.33
CA GLY A 66 -8.92 9.40 -0.09
C GLY A 66 -8.24 8.72 -1.27
N TYR A 67 -6.92 8.72 -1.22
CA TYR A 67 -6.05 8.21 -2.29
C TYR A 67 -6.40 6.77 -2.71
N GLY A 68 -6.63 5.89 -1.74
CA GLY A 68 -6.98 4.49 -2.02
C GLY A 68 -8.35 4.34 -2.67
N ALA A 69 -9.33 5.18 -2.32
CA ALA A 69 -10.63 5.20 -2.98
C ALA A 69 -10.50 5.63 -4.44
N SER A 70 -9.64 6.61 -4.72
CA SER A 70 -9.32 7.02 -6.10
C SER A 70 -8.67 5.90 -6.90
N LEU A 71 -7.71 5.17 -6.30
CA LEU A 71 -7.13 3.98 -6.91
C LEU A 71 -8.19 2.91 -7.18
N ALA A 72 -9.10 2.63 -6.23
CA ALA A 72 -10.18 1.66 -6.42
C ALA A 72 -11.09 2.04 -7.61
N SER A 73 -11.45 3.32 -7.73
CA SER A 73 -12.22 3.85 -8.87
C SER A 73 -11.48 3.68 -10.20
N LEU A 74 -10.16 3.94 -10.22
CA LEU A 74 -9.30 3.75 -11.39
C LEU A 74 -9.21 2.27 -11.79
N PHE A 75 -9.00 1.36 -10.83
CA PHE A 75 -8.96 -0.08 -11.09
C PHE A 75 -10.30 -0.59 -11.61
N LYS A 76 -11.41 -0.17 -11.00
CA LYS A 76 -12.76 -0.51 -11.47
C LYS A 76 -12.95 -0.07 -12.93
N ARG A 77 -12.62 1.18 -13.25
CA ARG A 77 -12.76 1.70 -14.61
C ARG A 77 -11.85 0.97 -15.60
N ALA A 78 -10.60 0.67 -15.19
CA ALA A 78 -9.69 -0.13 -16.01
C ALA A 78 -10.25 -1.53 -16.30
N CYS A 79 -10.86 -2.21 -15.32
CA CYS A 79 -11.53 -3.49 -15.56
C CYS A 79 -12.66 -3.39 -16.60
N GLU A 80 -13.43 -2.30 -16.57
CA GLU A 80 -14.54 -2.07 -17.54
C GLU A 80 -14.04 -1.89 -18.97
N ILE A 81 -12.96 -1.14 -19.18
CA ILE A 81 -12.40 -0.86 -20.52
C ILE A 81 -11.38 -1.89 -20.98
N SER A 82 -10.94 -2.77 -20.07
CA SER A 82 -10.03 -3.91 -20.33
C SER A 82 -8.76 -3.54 -21.11
N PRO A 83 -7.92 -2.57 -20.68
CA PRO A 83 -6.68 -2.25 -21.37
C PRO A 83 -5.70 -3.43 -21.28
N ASP A 84 -4.71 -3.45 -22.17
CA ASP A 84 -3.60 -4.39 -22.07
C ASP A 84 -2.68 -4.02 -20.91
N ILE A 85 -2.46 -2.71 -20.72
CA ILE A 85 -1.63 -2.17 -19.65
C ILE A 85 -2.27 -0.91 -19.05
N MET A 86 -2.38 -0.85 -17.72
CA MET A 86 -2.69 0.36 -16.97
C MET A 86 -1.42 0.88 -16.31
N VAL A 87 -1.14 2.17 -16.43
CA VAL A 87 -0.04 2.85 -15.72
C VAL A 87 -0.63 3.86 -14.74
N THR A 88 -0.34 3.72 -13.45
CA THR A 88 -0.69 4.74 -12.45
C THR A 88 0.44 5.75 -12.29
N LEU A 89 0.08 7.02 -12.12
CA LEU A 89 1.02 8.11 -11.82
C LEU A 89 0.33 9.21 -11.03
N ASP A 90 1.08 9.91 -10.15
CA ASP A 90 0.52 10.97 -9.31
C ASP A 90 0.34 12.28 -10.11
N ALA A 91 -0.69 13.07 -9.76
CA ALA A 91 -1.01 14.34 -10.42
C ALA A 91 -0.06 15.49 -10.08
N ASP A 92 0.82 15.33 -9.07
CA ASP A 92 1.67 16.39 -8.48
C ASP A 92 2.95 16.71 -9.28
N SER A 93 3.11 16.13 -10.47
CA SER A 93 4.29 16.29 -11.34
C SER A 93 5.63 15.86 -10.70
N GLN A 94 5.62 15.12 -9.58
CA GLN A 94 6.85 14.53 -9.03
C GLN A 94 7.35 13.36 -9.89
N HIS A 95 6.41 12.58 -10.44
CA HIS A 95 6.70 11.52 -11.41
C HIS A 95 6.78 12.11 -12.83
N ASP A 96 7.82 11.73 -13.56
CA ASP A 96 7.95 12.12 -14.96
C ASP A 96 7.22 11.11 -15.86
N PRO A 97 6.17 11.53 -16.61
CA PRO A 97 5.50 10.63 -17.56
C PRO A 97 6.43 10.04 -18.65
N ASN A 98 7.60 10.62 -18.89
CA ASN A 98 8.61 10.06 -19.80
C ASN A 98 9.17 8.69 -19.30
N GLU A 99 8.94 8.32 -18.04
CA GLU A 99 9.29 7.00 -17.49
C GLU A 99 8.27 5.91 -17.84
N ILE A 100 7.10 6.25 -18.41
CA ILE A 100 6.05 5.28 -18.79
C ILE A 100 6.60 4.15 -19.67
N PRO A 101 7.37 4.41 -20.74
CA PRO A 101 7.92 3.32 -21.58
C PRO A 101 8.76 2.32 -20.79
N ARG A 102 9.54 2.79 -19.80
CA ARG A 102 10.39 1.93 -18.95
C ARG A 102 9.57 1.00 -18.05
N LEU A 103 8.38 1.45 -17.60
CA LEU A 103 7.49 0.60 -16.81
C LEU A 103 6.73 -0.41 -17.68
N VAL A 104 6.38 -0.01 -18.89
CA VAL A 104 5.59 -0.84 -19.81
C VAL A 104 6.45 -1.96 -20.42
N GLU A 105 7.72 -1.70 -20.70
CA GLU A 105 8.62 -2.64 -21.38
C GLU A 105 8.68 -4.04 -20.72
N PRO A 106 8.85 -4.20 -19.39
CA PRO A 106 8.89 -5.53 -18.78
C PRO A 106 7.56 -6.30 -18.87
N ILE A 107 6.42 -5.58 -18.95
CA ILE A 107 5.11 -6.21 -19.14
C ILE A 107 4.99 -6.72 -20.58
N LEU A 108 5.38 -5.92 -21.57
CA LEU A 108 5.36 -6.31 -22.97
C LEU A 108 6.28 -7.51 -23.27
N LYS A 109 7.34 -7.67 -22.48
CA LYS A 109 8.27 -8.81 -22.55
C LYS A 109 7.79 -10.02 -21.73
N GLU A 110 6.60 -9.97 -21.11
CA GLU A 110 6.04 -11.01 -20.23
C GLU A 110 6.93 -11.35 -19.01
N GLU A 111 7.85 -10.44 -18.65
CA GLU A 111 8.75 -10.61 -17.51
C GLU A 111 8.06 -10.29 -16.18
N ALA A 112 6.99 -9.47 -16.19
CA ALA A 112 6.26 -9.04 -15.01
C ALA A 112 4.76 -8.85 -15.29
N ASP A 113 3.95 -9.10 -14.25
CA ASP A 113 2.52 -8.75 -14.24
C ASP A 113 2.32 -7.33 -13.68
N ILE A 114 3.25 -6.89 -12.79
CA ILE A 114 3.27 -5.55 -12.18
C ILE A 114 4.70 -5.03 -12.23
N VAL A 115 4.85 -3.77 -12.64
CA VAL A 115 6.14 -3.07 -12.59
C VAL A 115 6.01 -1.86 -11.67
N VAL A 116 6.95 -1.73 -10.73
CA VAL A 116 7.02 -0.62 -9.77
C VAL A 116 8.21 0.27 -10.12
N GLY A 117 7.96 1.55 -10.31
CA GLY A 117 9.02 2.54 -10.48
C GLY A 117 9.68 2.85 -9.13
N SER A 118 10.90 2.33 -8.91
CA SER A 118 11.60 2.52 -7.64
C SER A 118 12.55 3.72 -7.67
N ARG A 119 12.38 4.60 -6.67
CA ARG A 119 13.26 5.75 -6.40
C ARG A 119 14.62 5.36 -5.82
N PHE A 120 14.73 4.12 -5.34
CA PHE A 120 15.92 3.65 -4.65
C PHE A 120 16.88 2.85 -5.54
N LEU A 121 16.43 2.43 -6.73
CA LEU A 121 17.25 1.75 -7.72
C LEU A 121 18.03 2.73 -8.61
N ALA A 122 17.49 3.93 -8.86
CA ALA A 122 18.21 4.99 -9.55
C ALA A 122 19.29 5.54 -8.59
N GLY A 123 20.55 5.23 -8.84
CA GLY A 123 21.67 5.52 -7.92
C GLY A 123 21.95 7.00 -7.64
N GLU A 124 21.42 7.92 -8.46
CA GLU A 124 21.78 9.34 -8.48
C GLU A 124 20.88 10.22 -7.60
N ASP A 125 19.62 9.86 -7.34
CA ASP A 125 18.65 10.73 -6.64
C ASP A 125 18.66 10.61 -5.11
N LYS A 126 19.67 9.97 -4.52
CA LYS A 126 19.78 9.83 -3.05
C LYS A 126 19.99 11.17 -2.32
N ALA A 127 20.44 12.22 -3.01
CA ALA A 127 20.81 13.50 -2.41
C ALA A 127 19.62 14.44 -2.16
N GLU A 128 18.56 14.38 -2.96
CA GLU A 128 17.45 15.34 -2.92
C GLU A 128 16.29 14.97 -1.98
N MET A 129 16.16 13.69 -1.60
CA MET A 129 15.09 13.27 -0.70
C MET A 129 15.36 13.64 0.76
N PRO A 130 14.46 14.35 1.46
CA PRO A 130 14.59 14.63 2.88
C PRO A 130 14.81 13.36 3.71
N LYS A 131 15.77 13.37 4.65
CA LYS A 131 16.16 12.19 5.45
C LYS A 131 15.00 11.53 6.18
N TYR A 132 14.07 12.32 6.77
CA TYR A 132 12.89 11.80 7.47
C TYR A 132 11.95 11.03 6.53
N ARG A 133 11.76 11.51 5.28
CA ARG A 133 10.92 10.85 4.26
C ARG A 133 11.56 9.53 3.81
N LYS A 134 12.87 9.53 3.59
CA LYS A 134 13.63 8.32 3.25
C LYS A 134 13.54 7.24 4.33
N THR A 135 13.66 7.65 5.61
CA THR A 135 13.53 6.72 6.75
C THR A 135 12.12 6.17 6.85
N GLY A 136 11.08 7.02 6.69
CA GLY A 136 9.69 6.60 6.69
C GLY A 136 9.38 5.59 5.59
N ILE A 137 9.76 5.87 4.34
CA ILE A 137 9.55 4.95 3.21
C ILE A 137 10.26 3.61 3.45
N LYS A 138 11.52 3.62 3.96
CA LYS A 138 12.25 2.39 4.27
C LYS A 138 11.57 1.57 5.36
N ALA A 139 11.05 2.21 6.41
CA ALA A 139 10.32 1.53 7.48
C ALA A 139 9.05 0.85 6.94
N ILE A 140 8.25 1.56 6.14
CA ILE A 140 7.05 1.03 5.50
C ILE A 140 7.40 -0.10 4.52
N THR A 141 8.43 0.08 3.70
CA THR A 141 8.91 -0.95 2.78
C THR A 141 9.37 -2.20 3.55
N LYS A 142 10.05 -2.04 4.70
CA LYS A 142 10.44 -3.17 5.55
C LYS A 142 9.23 -3.92 6.11
N LEU A 143 8.18 -3.21 6.52
CA LEU A 143 6.90 -3.81 6.94
C LEU A 143 6.21 -4.53 5.77
N ALA A 144 6.15 -3.89 4.59
CA ALA A 144 5.59 -4.50 3.39
C ALA A 144 6.36 -5.76 2.97
N LYS A 145 7.70 -5.74 3.03
CA LYS A 145 8.55 -6.93 2.80
C LYS A 145 8.22 -8.06 3.77
N ALA A 146 8.10 -7.76 5.06
CA ALA A 146 7.75 -8.76 6.08
C ALA A 146 6.35 -9.35 5.83
N ALA A 147 5.41 -8.53 5.31
CA ALA A 147 4.04 -8.96 5.02
C ALA A 147 3.92 -9.74 3.70
N SER A 148 4.72 -9.41 2.68
CA SER A 148 4.58 -9.94 1.31
C SER A 148 5.70 -10.90 0.90
N TYR A 149 6.74 -11.07 1.71
CA TYR A 149 7.95 -11.86 1.38
C TYR A 149 8.61 -11.45 0.04
N SER A 150 8.46 -10.17 -0.36
CA SER A 150 9.01 -9.67 -1.63
C SER A 150 10.21 -8.76 -1.41
N GLU A 151 11.15 -8.76 -2.36
CA GLU A 151 12.37 -7.92 -2.30
C GLU A 151 12.15 -6.48 -2.79
N ILE A 152 10.92 -5.97 -2.76
CA ILE A 152 10.56 -4.63 -3.22
C ILE A 152 11.32 -3.57 -2.41
N THR A 153 11.92 -2.60 -3.10
CA THR A 153 12.68 -1.51 -2.47
C THR A 153 11.83 -0.25 -2.24
N ASP A 154 10.74 -0.07 -3.01
CA ASP A 154 9.85 1.08 -2.94
C ASP A 154 8.36 0.72 -2.96
N ALA A 155 7.84 0.27 -1.82
CA ALA A 155 6.42 -0.08 -1.69
C ALA A 155 5.45 1.13 -1.73
N GLN A 156 5.96 2.37 -1.68
CA GLN A 156 5.14 3.59 -1.65
C GLN A 156 5.20 4.40 -2.94
N SER A 157 5.82 3.87 -4.00
CA SER A 157 5.80 4.52 -5.30
C SER A 157 4.39 4.50 -5.89
N GLY A 158 3.87 5.65 -6.33
CA GLY A 158 2.61 5.77 -7.08
C GLY A 158 2.77 5.45 -8.56
N LEU A 159 4.02 5.46 -9.08
CA LEU A 159 4.32 5.18 -10.48
C LEU A 159 4.46 3.67 -10.71
N ARG A 160 3.43 3.04 -11.28
CA ARG A 160 3.36 1.59 -11.50
C ARG A 160 2.68 1.25 -12.80
N ALA A 161 3.02 0.09 -13.36
CA ALA A 161 2.31 -0.49 -14.50
C ALA A 161 1.72 -1.86 -14.10
N TYR A 162 0.55 -2.17 -14.65
CA TYR A 162 -0.21 -3.40 -14.39
C TYR A 162 -0.67 -3.99 -15.71
N ASN A 163 -0.47 -5.29 -15.92
CA ASN A 163 -1.07 -5.99 -17.05
C ASN A 163 -2.57 -6.31 -16.79
N ARG A 164 -3.27 -6.80 -17.79
CA ARG A 164 -4.69 -7.17 -17.71
C ARG A 164 -4.95 -8.22 -16.62
N LYS A 165 -4.06 -9.21 -16.46
CA LYS A 165 -4.18 -10.24 -15.42
C LYS A 165 -4.11 -9.63 -14.01
N ALA A 166 -3.18 -8.70 -13.78
CA ALA A 166 -3.07 -8.01 -12.50
C ALA A 166 -4.33 -7.17 -12.19
N LEU A 167 -4.90 -6.49 -13.17
CA LEU A 167 -6.14 -5.71 -13.01
C LEU A 167 -7.34 -6.59 -12.61
N GLN A 168 -7.45 -7.79 -13.16
CA GLN A 168 -8.55 -8.72 -12.86
C GLN A 168 -8.44 -9.34 -11.46
N LEU A 169 -7.21 -9.54 -10.96
CA LEU A 169 -6.97 -10.23 -9.70
C LEU A 169 -6.84 -9.28 -8.50
N ILE A 170 -6.53 -7.99 -8.74
CA ILE A 170 -6.32 -7.01 -7.68
C ILE A 170 -7.51 -6.07 -7.60
N VAL A 171 -8.16 -6.08 -6.44
CA VAL A 171 -9.21 -5.11 -6.09
C VAL A 171 -8.74 -4.33 -4.86
N PRO A 172 -8.29 -3.06 -5.00
CA PRO A 172 -7.94 -2.23 -3.86
C PRO A 172 -9.17 -1.99 -2.98
N THR A 173 -9.02 -2.12 -1.66
CA THR A 173 -10.11 -1.96 -0.69
C THR A 173 -9.77 -0.93 0.39
N GLU A 174 -8.49 -0.66 0.60
CA GLU A 174 -8.02 0.35 1.55
C GLU A 174 -8.25 1.76 0.98
N GLN A 175 -8.85 2.66 1.76
CA GLN A 175 -9.21 4.01 1.30
C GLN A 175 -8.05 5.01 1.41
N GLY A 176 -7.12 4.79 2.34
CA GLY A 176 -5.99 5.67 2.62
C GLY A 176 -4.75 5.35 1.78
N MET A 177 -3.61 5.90 2.23
CA MET A 177 -2.31 5.70 1.58
C MET A 177 -1.76 4.27 1.70
N GLY A 178 -2.36 3.45 2.55
CA GLY A 178 -2.06 2.02 2.68
C GLY A 178 -2.38 1.20 1.43
N ALA A 179 -3.25 1.71 0.54
CA ALA A 179 -3.62 1.05 -0.71
C ALA A 179 -2.41 0.65 -1.57
N SER A 180 -1.37 1.48 -1.61
CA SER A 180 -0.13 1.18 -2.32
C SER A 180 0.55 -0.10 -1.82
N THR A 181 0.55 -0.33 -0.51
CA THR A 181 1.11 -1.54 0.11
C THR A 181 0.15 -2.72 -0.04
N GLU A 182 -1.15 -2.50 0.14
CA GLU A 182 -2.20 -3.51 -0.03
C GLU A 182 -2.14 -4.16 -1.42
N ILE A 183 -2.03 -3.36 -2.48
CA ILE A 183 -1.90 -3.84 -3.86
C ILE A 183 -0.74 -4.83 -4.01
N LEU A 184 0.43 -4.52 -3.45
CA LEU A 184 1.61 -5.38 -3.54
C LEU A 184 1.44 -6.69 -2.75
N ILE A 185 0.77 -6.62 -1.60
CA ILE A 185 0.46 -7.80 -0.81
C ILE A 185 -0.52 -8.70 -1.58
N LYS A 186 -1.63 -8.15 -2.09
CA LYS A 186 -2.62 -8.90 -2.89
C LYS A 186 -2.01 -9.49 -4.16
N ALA A 187 -1.11 -8.75 -4.83
CA ALA A 187 -0.39 -9.22 -6.00
C ALA A 187 0.44 -10.47 -5.70
N LYS A 188 1.21 -10.45 -4.62
CA LYS A 188 2.02 -11.59 -4.21
C LYS A 188 1.18 -12.82 -3.90
N GLU A 189 0.02 -12.63 -3.27
CA GLU A 189 -0.92 -13.70 -2.92
C GLU A 189 -1.59 -14.33 -4.12
N ALA A 190 -1.87 -13.50 -5.12
CA ALA A 190 -2.37 -13.97 -6.40
C ALA A 190 -1.28 -14.64 -7.27
N GLY A 191 -0.03 -14.73 -6.76
CA GLY A 191 1.10 -15.32 -7.50
C GLY A 191 1.56 -14.48 -8.68
N LEU A 192 1.30 -13.17 -8.67
CA LEU A 192 1.73 -12.26 -9.73
C LEU A 192 3.23 -11.97 -9.66
N LYS A 193 3.85 -11.85 -10.83
CA LYS A 193 5.25 -11.47 -10.96
C LYS A 193 5.39 -9.96 -10.78
N ILE A 194 6.17 -9.52 -9.79
CA ILE A 194 6.44 -8.11 -9.54
C ILE A 194 7.90 -7.80 -9.86
N LYS A 195 8.14 -6.75 -10.64
CA LYS A 195 9.49 -6.26 -10.98
C LYS A 195 9.62 -4.78 -10.62
N GLU A 196 10.81 -4.35 -10.24
CA GLU A 196 11.12 -2.93 -10.07
C GLU A 196 12.02 -2.43 -11.19
N VAL A 197 11.77 -1.19 -11.60
CA VAL A 197 12.63 -0.45 -12.52
C VAL A 197 13.05 0.88 -11.90
N PRO A 198 14.29 1.37 -12.14
CA PRO A 198 14.73 2.66 -11.62
C PRO A 198 13.95 3.79 -12.30
N VAL A 199 13.41 4.73 -11.52
CA VAL A 199 12.73 5.93 -12.02
C VAL A 199 13.24 7.17 -11.33
N ARG A 200 13.22 8.30 -12.05
CA ARG A 200 13.57 9.61 -11.50
C ARG A 200 12.33 10.30 -10.94
N VAL A 201 12.49 10.96 -9.79
CA VAL A 201 11.43 11.73 -9.14
C VAL A 201 11.93 13.13 -8.86
N ASN A 202 11.19 14.12 -9.34
CA ASN A 202 11.52 15.52 -9.13
C ASN A 202 10.95 16.03 -7.81
N TYR A 203 11.81 16.22 -6.81
CA TYR A 203 11.43 16.76 -5.48
C TYR A 203 11.39 18.29 -5.43
N GLN A 204 11.83 19.00 -6.48
CA GLN A 204 11.85 20.48 -6.50
C GLN A 204 10.45 21.07 -6.72
N VAL A 205 9.46 20.27 -7.13
CA VAL A 205 8.07 20.71 -7.20
C VAL A 205 7.58 21.01 -5.78
N LYS A 206 7.36 22.32 -5.49
CA LYS A 206 6.85 22.76 -4.18
C LYS A 206 5.47 22.17 -3.92
N LYS A 207 5.39 21.12 -3.14
CA LYS A 207 4.14 20.55 -2.69
C LYS A 207 3.54 21.46 -1.61
N ARG A 208 2.30 21.91 -1.76
CA ARG A 208 1.53 22.34 -0.59
C ARG A 208 1.36 21.10 0.29
N LEU A 209 2.03 21.08 1.44
CA LEU A 209 1.86 20.05 2.47
C LEU A 209 0.42 20.14 2.98
N LYS A 210 -0.53 19.44 2.34
CA LYS A 210 -1.94 19.37 2.77
C LYS A 210 -2.13 18.45 3.98
N LEU A 211 -1.20 17.51 4.20
CA LEU A 211 -1.21 16.57 5.33
C LEU A 211 0.12 16.67 6.08
N ASN A 212 0.02 16.70 7.40
CA ASN A 212 1.20 16.62 8.26
C ASN A 212 1.91 15.27 7.96
N PRO A 213 3.21 15.27 7.59
CA PRO A 213 3.94 14.04 7.23
C PRO A 213 3.87 12.95 8.30
N PHE A 214 3.69 13.34 9.56
CA PHE A 214 3.53 12.42 10.68
C PHE A 214 2.21 11.64 10.60
N TYR A 215 1.07 12.32 10.35
CA TYR A 215 -0.23 11.65 10.20
C TYR A 215 -0.26 10.75 8.98
N HIS A 216 0.34 11.19 7.87
CA HIS A 216 0.46 10.37 6.66
C HIS A 216 1.26 9.08 6.90
N GLY A 217 2.42 9.19 7.56
CA GLY A 217 3.23 8.02 7.92
C GLY A 217 2.48 7.08 8.88
N LEU A 218 1.77 7.65 9.86
CA LEU A 218 0.98 6.88 10.81
C LEU A 218 -0.16 6.12 10.14
N ASP A 219 -0.89 6.74 9.21
CA ASP A 219 -1.98 6.12 8.44
C ASP A 219 -1.50 4.89 7.66
N VAL A 220 -0.38 5.02 6.95
CA VAL A 220 0.22 3.90 6.21
C VAL A 220 0.66 2.76 7.15
N VAL A 221 1.28 3.10 8.29
CA VAL A 221 1.69 2.09 9.28
C VAL A 221 0.48 1.38 9.87
N LEU A 222 -0.55 2.13 10.29
CA LEU A 222 -1.78 1.56 10.86
C LEU A 222 -2.51 0.68 9.85
N SER A 223 -2.63 1.12 8.61
CA SER A 223 -3.24 0.33 7.53
C SER A 223 -2.48 -0.97 7.28
N THR A 224 -1.15 -0.91 7.20
CA THR A 224 -0.31 -2.10 7.01
C THR A 224 -0.42 -3.06 8.21
N VAL A 225 -0.38 -2.53 9.44
CA VAL A 225 -0.56 -3.31 10.68
C VAL A 225 -1.94 -3.95 10.71
N LYS A 226 -3.00 -3.20 10.40
CA LYS A 226 -4.38 -3.71 10.30
C LYS A 226 -4.46 -4.86 9.31
N HIS A 227 -3.89 -4.69 8.12
CA HIS A 227 -3.90 -5.73 7.10
C HIS A 227 -3.17 -7.00 7.56
N MET A 228 -1.96 -6.86 8.16
CA MET A 228 -1.21 -7.99 8.72
C MET A 228 -1.94 -8.66 9.88
N SER A 229 -2.56 -7.88 10.78
CA SER A 229 -3.24 -8.40 11.98
C SER A 229 -4.47 -9.24 11.63
N VAL A 230 -5.22 -8.84 10.60
CA VAL A 230 -6.39 -9.60 10.12
C VAL A 230 -5.96 -10.83 9.34
N ARG A 231 -4.87 -10.74 8.58
CA ARG A 231 -4.46 -11.80 7.67
C ARG A 231 -3.72 -12.96 8.32
N HIS A 232 -2.86 -12.65 9.29
CA HIS A 232 -2.07 -13.63 10.06
C HIS A 232 -2.30 -13.46 11.56
N PRO A 233 -3.55 -13.62 12.04
CA PRO A 233 -3.89 -13.31 13.43
C PRO A 233 -3.15 -14.20 14.44
N LEU A 234 -2.89 -15.45 14.08
CA LEU A 234 -2.14 -16.37 14.95
C LEU A 234 -0.68 -15.92 15.14
N VAL A 235 -0.06 -15.35 14.13
CA VAL A 235 1.30 -14.82 14.23
C VAL A 235 1.30 -13.48 14.97
N PHE A 236 0.37 -12.59 14.62
CA PHE A 236 0.35 -11.22 15.12
C PHE A 236 -0.10 -11.09 16.57
N TYR A 237 -1.12 -11.86 16.96
CA TYR A 237 -1.65 -11.87 18.33
C TYR A 237 -1.27 -13.14 19.11
N GLY A 238 -1.22 -14.30 18.42
CA GLY A 238 -0.99 -15.58 19.08
C GLY A 238 0.42 -15.71 19.65
N ILE A 239 1.47 -15.34 18.88
CA ILE A 239 2.87 -15.42 19.39
C ILE A 239 3.09 -14.48 20.59
N PRO A 240 2.75 -13.17 20.54
CA PRO A 240 2.88 -12.30 21.71
C PRO A 240 2.03 -12.78 22.90
N GLY A 241 0.83 -13.27 22.63
CA GLY A 241 -0.05 -13.83 23.67
C GLY A 241 0.56 -15.05 24.35
N PHE A 242 1.15 -15.95 23.57
CA PHE A 242 1.85 -17.13 24.11
C PHE A 242 3.07 -16.73 24.95
N ILE A 243 3.87 -15.77 24.47
CA ILE A 243 5.01 -15.25 25.25
C ILE A 243 4.53 -14.64 26.57
N ALA A 244 3.45 -13.86 26.55
CA ALA A 244 2.87 -13.28 27.77
C ALA A 244 2.42 -14.37 28.78
N LEU A 245 1.83 -15.47 28.29
CA LEU A 245 1.44 -16.61 29.17
C LEU A 245 2.65 -17.33 29.73
N VAL A 246 3.74 -17.49 28.99
CA VAL A 246 5.00 -18.05 29.49
C VAL A 246 5.57 -17.15 30.60
N VAL A 247 5.61 -15.83 30.38
CA VAL A 247 6.02 -14.87 31.41
C VAL A 247 5.11 -14.98 32.65
N ALA A 248 3.80 -15.01 32.47
CA ALA A 248 2.84 -15.17 33.54
C ALA A 248 3.15 -16.44 34.37
N THR A 249 3.39 -17.57 33.70
CA THR A 249 3.69 -18.83 34.35
C THR A 249 4.96 -18.73 35.21
N ILE A 250 6.01 -18.09 34.70
CA ILE A 250 7.27 -17.89 35.48
C ILE A 250 6.98 -17.07 36.74
N PHE A 251 6.24 -15.96 36.63
CA PHE A 251 5.92 -15.10 37.77
C PHE A 251 4.95 -15.78 38.76
N TRP A 252 4.02 -16.62 38.29
CA TRP A 252 3.17 -17.43 39.16
C TRP A 252 3.98 -18.47 39.96
N VAL A 253 4.88 -19.19 39.30
CA VAL A 253 5.78 -20.15 39.98
C VAL A 253 6.64 -19.43 41.02
N TRP A 254 7.16 -18.24 40.68
CA TRP A 254 7.93 -17.44 41.62
C TRP A 254 7.07 -17.01 42.84
N THR A 255 5.89 -16.46 42.60
CA THR A 255 4.94 -16.07 43.66
C THR A 255 4.63 -17.25 44.59
N LEU A 256 4.31 -18.43 44.04
CA LEU A 256 3.95 -19.64 44.82
C LEU A 256 5.15 -20.15 45.63
N ARG A 257 6.35 -20.19 45.06
CA ARG A 257 7.56 -20.60 45.79
C ARG A 257 7.90 -19.65 46.95
N THR A 258 7.77 -18.36 46.75
CA THR A 258 8.01 -17.37 47.80
C THR A 258 6.95 -17.48 48.89
N PHE A 259 5.70 -17.64 48.52
CA PHE A 259 4.63 -17.85 49.50
C PHE A 259 4.84 -19.14 50.31
N ALA A 260 5.26 -20.24 49.68
CA ALA A 260 5.55 -21.49 50.37
C ALA A 260 6.67 -21.34 51.41
N ALA A 261 7.71 -20.55 51.10
CA ALA A 261 8.86 -20.33 51.95
C ALA A 261 8.61 -19.32 53.09
N THR A 262 7.94 -18.21 52.76
CA THR A 262 7.82 -17.03 53.68
C THR A 262 6.42 -16.82 54.24
N ARG A 263 5.40 -17.54 53.72
CA ARG A 263 3.97 -17.31 54.01
C ARG A 263 3.50 -15.88 53.71
N GLN A 264 4.27 -15.14 52.90
CA GLN A 264 3.94 -13.79 52.47
C GLN A 264 3.83 -13.72 50.94
N VAL A 265 2.87 -12.94 50.44
CA VAL A 265 2.70 -12.68 49.01
C VAL A 265 3.41 -11.37 48.69
N ILE A 266 4.37 -11.43 47.77
CA ILE A 266 4.99 -10.20 47.24
C ILE A 266 4.03 -9.62 46.20
N THR A 267 3.26 -8.61 46.60
CA THR A 267 2.16 -8.02 45.83
C THR A 267 2.59 -7.61 44.41
N ASN A 268 3.76 -7.01 44.26
CA ASN A 268 4.25 -6.54 42.92
C ASN A 268 4.46 -7.72 41.97
N ILE A 269 5.02 -8.85 42.44
CA ILE A 269 5.25 -10.03 41.60
C ILE A 269 3.91 -10.68 41.23
N ALA A 270 2.98 -10.76 42.16
CA ALA A 270 1.64 -11.31 41.91
C ALA A 270 0.85 -10.43 40.91
N LEU A 271 0.94 -9.11 41.03
CA LEU A 271 0.30 -8.20 40.06
C LEU A 271 0.86 -8.34 38.64
N ILE A 272 2.18 -8.53 38.50
CA ILE A 272 2.79 -8.79 37.18
C ILE A 272 2.26 -10.13 36.62
N ALA A 273 2.18 -11.17 37.43
CA ALA A 273 1.65 -12.47 37.01
C ALA A 273 0.19 -12.36 36.52
N ILE A 274 -0.66 -11.66 37.27
CA ILE A 274 -2.07 -11.44 36.93
C ILE A 274 -2.15 -10.62 35.61
N GLY A 275 -1.44 -9.50 35.52
CA GLY A 275 -1.44 -8.66 34.35
C GLY A 275 -0.99 -9.41 33.08
N ALA A 276 0.11 -10.17 33.18
CA ALA A 276 0.60 -10.98 32.07
C ALA A 276 -0.39 -12.10 31.69
N THR A 277 -1.09 -12.69 32.65
CA THR A 277 -2.13 -13.68 32.37
C THR A 277 -3.29 -13.08 31.60
N ILE A 278 -3.81 -11.91 32.04
CA ILE A 278 -4.93 -11.22 31.36
C ILE A 278 -4.53 -10.83 29.93
N VAL A 279 -3.38 -10.22 29.76
CA VAL A 279 -2.87 -9.82 28.45
C VAL A 279 -2.68 -11.04 27.54
N GLY A 280 -2.06 -12.11 28.05
CA GLY A 280 -1.81 -13.32 27.30
C GLY A 280 -3.11 -14.01 26.84
N LEU A 281 -4.08 -14.18 27.75
CA LEU A 281 -5.38 -14.74 27.40
C LEU A 281 -6.15 -13.88 26.39
N THR A 282 -6.17 -12.57 26.58
CA THR A 282 -6.85 -11.65 25.66
C THR A 282 -6.25 -11.74 24.25
N LEU A 283 -4.92 -11.75 24.12
CA LEU A 283 -4.26 -11.85 22.83
C LEU A 283 -4.49 -13.20 22.15
N VAL A 284 -4.42 -14.31 22.89
CA VAL A 284 -4.67 -15.65 22.33
C VAL A 284 -6.12 -15.81 21.90
N THR A 285 -7.09 -15.38 22.71
CA THR A 285 -8.51 -15.44 22.33
C THR A 285 -8.81 -14.57 21.10
N THR A 286 -8.25 -13.36 21.03
CA THR A 286 -8.35 -12.49 19.84
C THR A 286 -7.77 -13.18 18.62
N ALA A 287 -6.59 -13.80 18.72
CA ALA A 287 -5.97 -14.55 17.64
C ALA A 287 -6.87 -15.65 17.10
N MET A 288 -7.48 -16.44 18.01
CA MET A 288 -8.38 -17.54 17.65
C MET A 288 -9.66 -17.05 16.97
N ILE A 289 -10.31 -16.02 17.54
CA ILE A 289 -11.55 -15.44 16.97
C ILE A 289 -11.29 -14.91 15.55
N LEU A 290 -10.25 -14.11 15.37
CA LEU A 290 -9.90 -13.57 14.06
C LEU A 290 -9.52 -14.66 13.06
N TRP A 291 -8.80 -15.70 13.50
CA TRP A 291 -8.44 -16.82 12.64
C TRP A 291 -9.68 -17.57 12.13
N VAL A 292 -10.64 -17.86 13.00
CA VAL A 292 -11.92 -18.51 12.61
C VAL A 292 -12.70 -17.63 11.66
N LEU A 293 -12.87 -16.33 11.96
CA LEU A 293 -13.59 -15.39 11.09
C LEU A 293 -12.98 -15.31 9.70
N VAL A 294 -11.66 -15.19 9.61
CA VAL A 294 -10.94 -15.12 8.33
C VAL A 294 -11.05 -16.44 7.56
N SER A 295 -11.01 -17.59 8.24
CA SER A 295 -11.23 -18.90 7.62
C SER A 295 -12.62 -19.01 6.98
N ILE A 296 -13.66 -18.63 7.70
CA ILE A 296 -15.07 -18.69 7.21
C ILE A 296 -15.24 -17.74 5.99
N LEU A 297 -14.67 -16.54 6.06
CA LEU A 297 -14.74 -15.59 4.94
C LEU A 297 -14.02 -16.11 3.68
N ARG A 298 -12.88 -16.79 3.84
CA ARG A 298 -12.15 -17.39 2.72
C ARG A 298 -12.89 -18.56 2.06
N GLU A 299 -13.64 -19.33 2.82
CA GLU A 299 -14.46 -20.44 2.29
C GLU A 299 -15.65 -19.93 1.49
N ARG A 300 -16.23 -18.77 1.83
CA ARG A 300 -17.36 -18.18 1.10
C ARG A 300 -16.98 -17.50 -0.21
N VAL A 301 -15.71 -17.19 -0.42
CA VAL A 301 -15.21 -16.49 -1.63
C VAL A 301 -14.63 -17.48 -2.65
N ARG A 302 -14.48 -18.74 -2.30
CA ARG A 302 -14.21 -19.85 -3.22
C ARG A 302 -15.49 -20.46 -3.75
#